data_39ba92a566058caba05a723e5994799f
#
_entry.id   39ba92a566058caba05a723e5994799f
#
_cell.length_a   1.000
_cell.length_b   1.000
_cell.length_c   1.000
_cell.angle_alpha   90.00
_cell.angle_beta   90.00
_cell.angle_gamma   90.00
#
_symmetry.space_group_name_H-M   'P 1'
#
loop_
_entity.id
_entity.type
_entity.pdbx_description
1 polymer ?
#
loop_
_entity_poly.entity_id
_entity_poly.type
_entity_poly.pdbx_seq_one_letter_code
_entity_poly.pdbx_strand_id
1 'polypeptide(L)'
;MLRSHPTRRALAILLLTAMGTPVRPALAQSSSSKALVEAAKTAGTVGEQADGYLGFVIPQDDPGLTAAVAEINTARARLYAETARRHGVSPEVAGVAAAKALFETKLRPGDYYRDATGVWRRK
;
A
#
# COMPACT_ATOMS: atom_id res chain seq x y z
N MET A 1 -65.58 -42.02 21.78
CA MET A 1 -64.17 -41.88 22.24
C MET A 1 -63.39 -41.34 21.11
N LEU A 2 -63.05 -40.05 21.16
CA LEU A 2 -62.22 -39.34 20.19
C LEU A 2 -60.78 -39.39 20.66
N ARG A 3 -59.93 -40.09 19.95
CA ARG A 3 -58.50 -40.05 20.16
C ARG A 3 -57.91 -38.91 19.35
N SER A 4 -57.45 -37.88 20.00
CA SER A 4 -56.73 -36.77 19.44
C SER A 4 -55.28 -37.17 19.16
N HIS A 5 -54.86 -37.05 17.91
CA HIS A 5 -53.47 -37.19 17.52
C HIS A 5 -52.80 -35.84 17.64
N PRO A 6 -51.64 -35.71 18.31
CA PRO A 6 -50.90 -34.47 18.29
C PRO A 6 -50.13 -34.34 16.98
N THR A 7 -50.45 -33.31 16.22
CA THR A 7 -49.69 -32.89 15.04
C THR A 7 -48.31 -32.40 15.47
N ARG A 8 -47.29 -33.16 15.10
CA ARG A 8 -45.90 -32.73 15.21
C ARG A 8 -45.66 -31.63 14.21
N ARG A 9 -45.62 -30.41 14.70
CA ARG A 9 -45.08 -29.28 13.94
C ARG A 9 -43.55 -29.40 13.87
N ALA A 10 -43.06 -29.79 12.70
CA ALA A 10 -41.64 -29.74 12.40
C ALA A 10 -41.23 -28.28 12.32
N LEU A 11 -40.41 -27.85 13.29
CA LEU A 11 -39.74 -26.57 13.24
C LEU A 11 -38.58 -26.71 12.25
N ALA A 12 -38.73 -26.12 11.07
CA ALA A 12 -37.64 -25.98 10.12
C ALA A 12 -36.70 -24.91 10.66
N ILE A 13 -35.57 -25.31 11.24
CA ILE A 13 -34.48 -24.42 11.58
C ILE A 13 -33.81 -24.05 10.29
N LEU A 14 -34.06 -22.81 9.85
CA LEU A 14 -33.36 -22.20 8.73
C LEU A 14 -31.95 -21.82 9.23
N LEU A 15 -30.96 -22.67 8.94
CA LEU A 15 -29.55 -22.33 9.15
C LEU A 15 -29.19 -21.28 8.12
N LEU A 16 -29.20 -20.02 8.55
CA LEU A 16 -28.63 -18.91 7.81
C LEU A 16 -27.09 -19.06 7.90
N THR A 17 -26.50 -19.73 6.92
CA THR A 17 -25.05 -19.72 6.74
C THR A 17 -24.68 -18.29 6.33
N ALA A 18 -24.19 -17.51 7.29
CA ALA A 18 -23.52 -16.25 6.99
C ALA A 18 -22.29 -16.58 6.13
N MET A 19 -22.41 -16.38 4.82
CA MET A 19 -21.25 -16.35 3.94
C MET A 19 -20.42 -15.14 4.35
N GLY A 20 -19.35 -15.39 5.10
CA GLY A 20 -18.34 -14.39 5.38
C GLY A 20 -17.84 -13.84 4.06
N THR A 21 -17.97 -12.53 3.87
CA THR A 21 -17.39 -11.85 2.70
C THR A 21 -15.89 -12.11 2.71
N PRO A 22 -15.31 -12.59 1.60
CA PRO A 22 -13.88 -12.84 1.54
C PRO A 22 -13.13 -11.52 1.77
N VAL A 23 -12.12 -11.57 2.65
CA VAL A 23 -11.19 -10.45 2.89
C VAL A 23 -10.66 -9.97 1.54
N ARG A 24 -10.74 -8.67 1.30
CA ARG A 24 -10.38 -8.06 0.01
C ARG A 24 -8.93 -8.37 -0.37
N PRO A 25 -8.65 -9.05 -1.49
CA PRO A 25 -7.28 -9.38 -1.91
C PRO A 25 -6.37 -8.15 -2.04
N ALA A 26 -6.93 -6.97 -2.39
CA ALA A 26 -6.21 -5.72 -2.58
C ALA A 26 -5.52 -5.22 -1.30
N LEU A 27 -6.12 -5.38 -0.10
CA LEU A 27 -5.51 -4.95 1.17
C LEU A 27 -4.33 -5.85 1.57
N ALA A 28 -4.47 -7.17 1.39
CA ALA A 28 -3.38 -8.12 1.66
C ALA A 28 -2.19 -7.89 0.70
N GLN A 29 -2.45 -7.58 -0.58
CA GLN A 29 -1.44 -7.28 -1.60
C GLN A 29 -0.68 -6.00 -1.26
N SER A 30 -1.36 -4.92 -0.87
CA SER A 30 -0.73 -3.66 -0.43
C SER A 30 0.14 -3.85 0.80
N SER A 31 -0.27 -4.68 1.76
CA SER A 31 0.52 -5.00 2.96
C SER A 31 1.79 -5.77 2.61
N SER A 32 1.71 -6.73 1.67
CA SER A 32 2.87 -7.49 1.17
C SER A 32 3.85 -6.58 0.43
N SER A 33 3.38 -5.68 -0.41
CA SER A 33 4.21 -4.73 -1.14
C SER A 33 4.93 -3.77 -0.19
N LYS A 34 4.24 -3.29 0.85
CA LYS A 34 4.86 -2.47 1.90
C LYS A 34 5.99 -3.21 2.61
N ALA A 35 5.77 -4.45 3.01
CA ALA A 35 6.78 -5.25 3.69
C ALA A 35 8.02 -5.49 2.82
N LEU A 36 7.82 -5.81 1.54
CA LEU A 36 8.92 -5.99 0.59
C LEU A 36 9.74 -4.71 0.41
N VAL A 37 9.08 -3.57 0.27
CA VAL A 37 9.75 -2.28 0.12
C VAL A 37 10.48 -1.86 1.39
N GLU A 38 9.91 -2.06 2.57
CA GLU A 38 10.60 -1.75 3.83
C GLU A 38 11.85 -2.60 4.03
N ALA A 39 11.80 -3.89 3.69
CA ALA A 39 12.96 -4.76 3.70
C ALA A 39 14.03 -4.31 2.70
N ALA A 40 13.63 -3.89 1.51
CA ALA A 40 14.53 -3.38 0.48
C ALA A 40 15.18 -2.05 0.86
N LYS A 41 14.45 -1.16 1.54
CA LYS A 41 15.02 0.08 2.12
C LYS A 41 16.08 -0.24 3.14
N THR A 42 15.83 -1.16 4.04
CA THR A 42 16.79 -1.61 5.06
C THR A 42 18.03 -2.24 4.41
N ALA A 43 17.84 -2.99 3.34
CA ALA A 43 18.94 -3.59 2.57
C ALA A 43 19.72 -2.58 1.70
N GLY A 44 19.20 -1.37 1.52
CA GLY A 44 19.83 -0.33 0.70
C GLY A 44 19.61 -0.48 -0.80
N THR A 45 18.65 -1.28 -1.23
CA THR A 45 18.34 -1.50 -2.65
C THR A 45 17.29 -0.55 -3.19
N VAL A 46 16.43 -0.02 -2.32
CA VAL A 46 15.38 0.95 -2.63
C VAL A 46 15.55 2.19 -1.75
N GLY A 47 15.27 3.34 -2.28
CA GLY A 47 15.30 4.60 -1.55
C GLY A 47 14.19 5.56 -1.99
N GLU A 48 14.09 6.66 -1.27
CA GLU A 48 13.14 7.74 -1.54
C GLU A 48 13.77 8.78 -2.47
N GLN A 49 13.00 9.27 -3.43
CA GLN A 49 13.48 10.27 -4.39
C GLN A 49 12.86 11.65 -4.15
N ALA A 50 13.56 12.68 -4.60
CA ALA A 50 13.11 14.08 -4.50
C ALA A 50 11.80 14.37 -5.25
N ASP A 51 11.41 13.54 -6.20
CA ASP A 51 10.14 13.65 -6.92
C ASP A 51 8.93 13.07 -6.15
N GLY A 52 9.18 12.43 -5.03
CA GLY A 52 8.14 11.81 -4.19
C GLY A 52 7.90 10.33 -4.45
N TYR A 53 8.67 9.71 -5.31
CA TYR A 53 8.56 8.29 -5.66
C TYR A 53 9.71 7.46 -5.12
N LEU A 54 9.48 6.17 -4.97
CA LEU A 54 10.53 5.18 -4.70
C LEU A 54 11.37 4.97 -5.96
N GLY A 55 12.67 4.76 -5.77
CA GLY A 55 13.59 4.38 -6.83
C GLY A 55 14.53 3.27 -6.40
N PHE A 56 15.16 2.62 -7.37
CA PHE A 56 16.18 1.62 -7.12
C PHE A 56 17.55 2.28 -6.99
N VAL A 57 18.20 2.05 -5.85
CA VAL A 57 19.58 2.49 -5.62
C VAL A 57 20.54 1.62 -6.41
N ILE A 58 20.24 0.33 -6.46
CA ILE A 58 20.96 -0.70 -7.21
C ILE A 58 19.98 -1.30 -8.20
N PRO A 59 20.35 -1.45 -9.50
CA PRO A 59 19.51 -2.13 -10.48
C PRO A 59 19.06 -3.51 -9.97
N GLN A 60 17.79 -3.82 -10.10
CA GLN A 60 17.18 -5.04 -9.60
C GLN A 60 16.51 -5.80 -10.75
N ASP A 61 16.65 -7.12 -10.73
CA ASP A 61 15.96 -8.06 -11.60
C ASP A 61 14.93 -8.92 -10.84
N ASP A 62 14.68 -8.62 -9.57
CA ASP A 62 13.64 -9.27 -8.75
C ASP A 62 12.24 -8.79 -9.17
N PRO A 63 11.43 -9.63 -9.84
CA PRO A 63 10.11 -9.23 -10.31
C PRO A 63 9.14 -8.94 -9.16
N GLY A 64 9.28 -9.59 -8.02
CA GLY A 64 8.44 -9.33 -6.84
C GLY A 64 8.68 -7.94 -6.26
N LEU A 65 9.93 -7.54 -6.10
CA LEU A 65 10.29 -6.22 -5.61
C LEU A 65 9.93 -5.13 -6.63
N THR A 66 10.18 -5.37 -7.91
CA THR A 66 9.81 -4.43 -8.98
C THR A 66 8.31 -4.16 -9.00
N ALA A 67 7.49 -5.22 -8.87
CA ALA A 67 6.03 -5.08 -8.80
C ALA A 67 5.59 -4.34 -7.53
N ALA A 68 6.21 -4.59 -6.39
CA ALA A 68 5.90 -3.93 -5.13
C ALA A 68 6.20 -2.43 -5.19
N VAL A 69 7.34 -2.04 -5.75
CA VAL A 69 7.70 -0.63 -5.95
C VAL A 69 6.72 0.05 -6.89
N ALA A 70 6.36 -0.60 -8.01
CA ALA A 70 5.39 -0.07 -8.95
C ALA A 70 4.01 0.13 -8.33
N GLU A 71 3.54 -0.80 -7.51
CA GLU A 71 2.26 -0.69 -6.79
C GLU A 71 2.24 0.50 -5.85
N ILE A 72 3.27 0.68 -5.04
CA ILE A 72 3.37 1.81 -4.11
C ILE A 72 3.47 3.14 -4.88
N ASN A 73 4.27 3.20 -5.92
CA ASN A 73 4.39 4.41 -6.74
C ASN A 73 3.07 4.77 -7.44
N THR A 74 2.29 3.79 -7.88
CA THR A 74 0.95 4.01 -8.44
C THR A 74 0.01 4.61 -7.39
N ALA A 75 0.02 4.10 -6.17
CA ALA A 75 -0.78 4.64 -5.08
C ALA A 75 -0.35 6.07 -4.72
N ARG A 76 0.94 6.36 -4.71
CA ARG A 76 1.48 7.70 -4.50
C ARG A 76 1.07 8.68 -5.60
N ALA A 77 1.10 8.26 -6.86
CA ALA A 77 0.66 9.09 -7.99
C ALA A 77 -0.81 9.52 -7.85
N ARG A 78 -1.69 8.62 -7.41
CA ARG A 78 -3.09 8.95 -7.12
C ARG A 78 -3.22 9.95 -5.98
N LEU A 79 -2.45 9.75 -4.91
CA LEU A 79 -2.44 10.67 -3.77
C LEU A 79 -1.96 12.07 -4.18
N TYR A 80 -0.90 12.16 -4.97
CA TYR A 80 -0.37 13.44 -5.45
C TYR A 80 -1.35 14.15 -6.39
N ALA A 81 -2.01 13.41 -7.27
CA ALA A 81 -3.06 13.96 -8.13
C ALA A 81 -4.23 14.53 -7.34
N GLU A 82 -4.67 13.85 -6.29
CA GLU A 82 -5.74 14.30 -5.42
C GLU A 82 -5.32 15.52 -4.59
N THR A 83 -4.15 15.50 -4.01
CA THR A 83 -3.59 16.62 -3.24
C THR A 83 -3.42 17.85 -4.12
N ALA A 84 -2.92 17.68 -5.33
CA ALA A 84 -2.76 18.73 -6.32
C ALA A 84 -4.08 19.43 -6.64
N ARG A 85 -5.15 18.67 -6.86
CA ARG A 85 -6.48 19.24 -7.11
C ARG A 85 -7.00 20.06 -5.94
N ARG A 86 -6.79 19.58 -4.70
CA ARG A 86 -7.23 20.29 -3.49
C ARG A 86 -6.48 21.59 -3.26
N HIS A 87 -5.22 21.68 -3.67
CA HIS A 87 -4.35 22.83 -3.43
C HIS A 87 -4.10 23.69 -4.66
N GLY A 88 -4.66 23.36 -5.81
CA GLY A 88 -4.48 24.13 -7.03
C GLY A 88 -3.04 24.14 -7.56
N VAL A 89 -2.31 23.03 -7.36
CA VAL A 89 -0.93 22.84 -7.85
C VAL A 89 -0.86 21.64 -8.78
N SER A 90 0.29 21.42 -9.42
CA SER A 90 0.51 20.21 -10.22
C SER A 90 0.78 18.99 -9.35
N PRO A 91 0.53 17.77 -9.87
CA PRO A 91 0.91 16.53 -9.17
C PRO A 91 2.41 16.45 -8.88
N GLU A 92 3.24 16.97 -9.75
CA GLU A 92 4.70 17.04 -9.59
C GLU A 92 5.09 17.90 -8.38
N VAL A 93 4.46 19.06 -8.22
CA VAL A 93 4.65 19.92 -7.05
C VAL A 93 4.23 19.22 -5.77
N ALA A 94 3.09 18.51 -5.78
CA ALA A 94 2.64 17.74 -4.63
C ALA A 94 3.63 16.63 -4.27
N GLY A 95 4.19 15.93 -5.26
CA GLY A 95 5.19 14.88 -5.06
C GLY A 95 6.48 15.43 -4.45
N VAL A 96 6.99 16.54 -4.94
CA VAL A 96 8.19 17.20 -4.40
C VAL A 96 7.96 17.65 -2.95
N ALA A 97 6.81 18.20 -2.65
CA ALA A 97 6.47 18.63 -1.28
C ALA A 97 6.39 17.41 -0.33
N ALA A 98 5.83 16.30 -0.79
CA ALA A 98 5.77 15.05 -0.03
C ALA A 98 7.17 14.49 0.23
N ALA A 99 8.05 14.50 -0.76
CA ALA A 99 9.44 14.06 -0.61
C ALA A 99 10.18 14.90 0.41
N LYS A 100 10.05 16.22 0.36
CA LYS A 100 10.68 17.13 1.31
C LYS A 100 10.25 16.82 2.74
N ALA A 101 8.96 16.69 2.97
CA ALA A 101 8.44 16.33 4.29
C ALA A 101 8.97 14.98 4.77
N LEU A 102 9.05 13.99 3.89
CA LEU A 102 9.56 12.65 4.20
C LEU A 102 11.06 12.69 4.54
N PHE A 103 11.85 13.45 3.80
CA PHE A 103 13.30 13.58 4.05
C PHE A 103 13.57 14.23 5.41
N GLU A 104 12.75 15.18 5.81
CA GLU A 104 12.88 15.89 7.10
C GLU A 104 12.42 15.03 8.29
N THR A 105 11.42 14.17 8.12
CA THR A 105 10.71 13.56 9.25
C THR A 105 10.76 12.05 9.31
N LYS A 106 11.00 11.34 8.20
CA LYS A 106 10.79 9.89 8.13
C LYS A 106 12.00 9.05 7.71
N LEU A 107 13.04 9.67 7.18
CA LEU A 107 14.25 8.92 6.85
C LEU A 107 14.94 8.43 8.13
N ARG A 108 15.24 7.14 8.18
CA ARG A 108 16.00 6.51 9.25
C ARG A 108 17.50 6.60 8.95
N PRO A 109 18.36 6.61 9.97
CA PRO A 109 19.81 6.48 9.75
C PRO A 109 20.11 5.25 8.91
N GLY A 110 20.87 5.44 7.82
CA GLY A 110 21.21 4.39 6.87
C GLY A 110 20.29 4.28 5.66
N ASP A 111 19.11 4.90 5.68
CA ASP A 111 18.22 4.94 4.51
C ASP A 111 18.86 5.73 3.36
N TYR A 112 18.66 5.23 2.14
CA TYR A 112 19.06 5.96 0.94
C TYR A 112 17.97 6.90 0.48
N TYR A 113 18.40 8.06 0.02
CA TYR A 113 17.54 9.06 -0.62
C TYR A 113 18.26 9.71 -1.79
N ARG A 114 17.50 10.14 -2.78
CA ARG A 114 18.01 10.80 -3.97
C ARG A 114 17.53 12.24 -3.96
N ASP A 115 18.46 13.17 -3.86
CA ASP A 115 18.16 14.59 -3.88
C ASP A 115 17.85 15.11 -5.29
N ALA A 116 17.53 16.41 -5.40
CA ALA A 116 17.20 17.04 -6.68
C ALA A 116 18.36 17.01 -7.68
N THR A 117 19.60 16.78 -7.26
CA THR A 117 20.75 16.65 -8.16
C THR A 117 20.80 15.29 -8.85
N GLY A 118 19.97 14.34 -8.44
CA GLY A 118 19.93 13.00 -8.99
C GLY A 118 20.97 12.04 -8.41
N VAL A 119 21.63 12.44 -7.33
CA VAL A 119 22.64 11.62 -6.65
C VAL A 119 22.01 10.88 -5.47
N TRP A 120 22.27 9.57 -5.38
CA TRP A 120 21.91 8.79 -4.20
C TRP A 120 22.81 9.14 -3.03
N ARG A 121 22.19 9.40 -1.90
CA ARG A 121 22.86 9.71 -0.63
C ARG A 121 22.35 8.75 0.45
N ARG A 122 23.13 8.60 1.47
CA ARG A 122 22.77 7.81 2.66
C ARG A 122 22.62 8.77 3.86
N LYS A 123 21.54 8.60 4.59
CA LYS A 123 21.31 9.36 5.81
C LYS A 123 22.21 8.92 6.96
#